data_9a1769ccaea44504d8e0ec66fab4813b
#
_entry.id   9a1769ccaea44504d8e0ec66fab4813b
#
_cell.length_a   1.000
_cell.length_b   1.000
_cell.length_c   1.000
_cell.angle_alpha   90.00
_cell.angle_beta   90.00
_cell.angle_gamma   90.00
#
_symmetry.space_group_name_H-M   'P 1'
#
loop_
_entity.id
_entity.type
_entity.pdbx_description
1 polymer ?
#
loop_
_entity_poly.entity_id
_entity_poly.type
_entity_poly.pdbx_seq_one_letter_code
_entity_poly.pdbx_strand_id
1 'polypeptide(L)'
;RLVSYRVTGNEITGIQFGETLPYPVEGLCLYQPSDNELNVFVMDEAQMAHQLLLDVSADAMKQQEIRQFPLPPLSEYCVVDDATDQLFVSEENVGVWAYNARAESEVARKPVDLVQPWGSLNENAGPLALANGQLLIAELGTNQLHSYRIEKDNYTLSQSWTMPADMLADSLTASSDGGHIAILDDESGTLFTGEISLPPRAATAERIAQLAPSAETTPVTTNGDAADDPAIWVNLSNPEASRILGTNKKSGLAVYNLKGEQLQFLDAGRVNNVDVRQNFSLNRTPMDIAAASQRDRQAISLFAIDPQSGEVSP
;
A
#
# COMPACT_ATOMS: atom_id res chain seq x y z
N ARG A 1 10.68 -14.77 -6.24
CA ARG A 1 9.29 -15.17 -6.45
C ARG A 1 8.55 -15.13 -5.13
N LEU A 2 7.38 -14.49 -5.06
CA LEU A 2 6.49 -14.57 -3.91
C LEU A 2 5.78 -15.92 -3.87
N VAL A 3 5.48 -16.38 -2.66
CA VAL A 3 4.70 -17.61 -2.42
C VAL A 3 3.68 -17.30 -1.34
N SER A 4 2.41 -17.59 -1.60
CA SER A 4 1.36 -17.48 -0.59
C SER A 4 0.95 -18.86 -0.09
N TYR A 5 0.66 -18.94 1.19
CA TYR A 5 0.20 -20.15 1.86
C TYR A 5 -1.19 -19.92 2.45
N ARG A 6 -2.11 -20.84 2.19
CA ARG A 6 -3.39 -20.87 2.91
C ARG A 6 -3.24 -21.74 4.15
N VAL A 7 -3.51 -21.17 5.30
CA VAL A 7 -3.49 -21.89 6.58
C VAL A 7 -4.92 -22.09 7.04
N THR A 8 -5.27 -23.34 7.39
CA THR A 8 -6.58 -23.70 7.94
C THR A 8 -6.34 -24.51 9.22
N GLY A 9 -6.68 -23.91 10.37
CA GLY A 9 -6.25 -24.47 11.66
C GLY A 9 -4.73 -24.46 11.76
N ASN A 10 -4.13 -25.64 11.93
CA ASN A 10 -2.67 -25.82 12.03
C ASN A 10 -2.05 -26.41 10.76
N GLU A 11 -2.76 -26.45 9.66
CA GLU A 11 -2.31 -27.07 8.41
C GLU A 11 -2.20 -26.06 7.27
N ILE A 12 -1.16 -26.23 6.44
CA ILE A 12 -1.04 -25.52 5.18
C ILE A 12 -1.87 -26.28 4.14
N THR A 13 -2.97 -25.67 3.71
CA THR A 13 -3.96 -26.30 2.81
C THR A 13 -3.87 -25.85 1.36
N GLY A 14 -3.06 -24.86 1.04
CA GLY A 14 -2.86 -24.37 -0.31
C GLY A 14 -1.57 -23.58 -0.43
N ILE A 15 -0.96 -23.68 -1.61
CA ILE A 15 0.26 -22.94 -1.97
C ILE A 15 0.03 -22.33 -3.34
N GLN A 16 0.27 -21.03 -3.48
CA GLN A 16 0.21 -20.33 -4.75
C GLN A 16 1.55 -19.63 -5.01
N PHE A 17 1.95 -19.61 -6.26
CA PHE A 17 3.20 -18.98 -6.69
C PHE A 17 2.88 -17.75 -7.54
N GLY A 18 3.49 -16.63 -7.18
CA GLY A 18 3.51 -15.44 -8.00
C GLY A 18 4.55 -15.51 -9.13
N GLU A 19 4.61 -14.45 -9.90
CA GLU A 19 5.63 -14.27 -10.92
C GLU A 19 7.02 -14.11 -10.30
N THR A 20 8.05 -14.35 -11.10
CA THR A 20 9.43 -14.13 -10.67
C THR A 20 9.71 -12.64 -10.59
N LEU A 21 10.14 -12.17 -9.43
CA LEU A 21 10.58 -10.79 -9.26
C LEU A 21 11.90 -10.58 -10.02
N PRO A 22 12.10 -9.43 -10.67
CA PRO A 22 13.31 -9.15 -11.44
C PRO A 22 14.50 -8.69 -10.59
N TYR A 23 14.35 -8.69 -9.26
CA TYR A 23 15.34 -8.23 -8.28
C TYR A 23 15.46 -9.22 -7.12
N PRO A 24 16.62 -9.27 -6.42
CA PRO A 24 16.76 -9.95 -5.14
C PRO A 24 15.91 -9.31 -4.06
N VAL A 25 15.49 -10.09 -3.08
CA VAL A 25 14.60 -9.64 -2.00
C VAL A 25 15.35 -9.69 -0.67
N GLU A 26 15.43 -8.55 0.02
CA GLU A 26 16.00 -8.42 1.37
C GLU A 26 14.92 -8.57 2.44
N GLY A 27 13.76 -7.97 2.23
CA GLY A 27 12.68 -8.03 3.19
C GLY A 27 11.31 -7.87 2.56
N LEU A 28 10.28 -8.25 3.31
CA LEU A 28 8.89 -8.03 2.89
C LEU A 28 7.97 -7.83 4.08
N CYS A 29 6.90 -7.06 3.87
CA CYS A 29 5.81 -6.90 4.82
C CYS A 29 4.47 -6.74 4.11
N LEU A 30 3.43 -7.29 4.72
CA LEU A 30 2.07 -7.24 4.18
C LEU A 30 1.37 -5.97 4.62
N TYR A 31 0.47 -5.48 3.78
CA TYR A 31 -0.41 -4.36 4.04
C TYR A 31 -1.81 -4.66 3.52
N GLN A 32 -2.81 -4.51 4.39
CA GLN A 32 -4.20 -4.74 4.06
C GLN A 32 -5.04 -3.47 4.34
N PRO A 33 -5.13 -2.53 3.36
CA PRO A 33 -5.88 -1.29 3.54
C PRO A 33 -7.39 -1.50 3.67
N SER A 34 -7.91 -2.62 3.16
CA SER A 34 -9.32 -3.01 3.24
C SER A 34 -9.47 -4.54 3.19
N ASP A 35 -10.69 -5.04 3.47
CA ASP A 35 -10.98 -6.48 3.45
C ASP A 35 -10.76 -7.13 2.07
N ASN A 36 -10.79 -6.34 1.00
CA ASN A 36 -10.72 -6.82 -0.39
C ASN A 36 -9.38 -6.49 -1.07
N GLU A 37 -8.46 -5.86 -0.38
CA GLU A 37 -7.20 -5.41 -0.96
C GLU A 37 -6.03 -5.92 -0.11
N LEU A 38 -5.12 -6.62 -0.76
CA LEU A 38 -3.89 -7.10 -0.14
C LEU A 38 -2.69 -6.58 -0.93
N ASN A 39 -1.81 -5.90 -0.25
CA ASN A 39 -0.54 -5.42 -0.78
C ASN A 39 0.63 -6.12 -0.08
N VAL A 40 1.77 -6.15 -0.75
CA VAL A 40 3.06 -6.48 -0.14
C VAL A 40 4.07 -5.41 -0.52
N PHE A 41 4.80 -4.92 0.48
CA PHE A 41 6.03 -4.19 0.24
C PHE A 41 7.18 -5.19 0.16
N VAL A 42 7.94 -5.13 -0.91
CA VAL A 42 9.15 -5.92 -1.10
C VAL A 42 10.31 -4.94 -1.14
N MET A 43 11.28 -5.14 -0.27
CA MET A 43 12.54 -4.38 -0.26
C MET A 43 13.60 -5.16 -0.99
N ASP A 44 14.32 -4.51 -1.91
CA ASP A 44 15.36 -5.12 -2.70
C ASP A 44 16.78 -4.71 -2.26
N GLU A 45 17.79 -5.44 -2.73
CA GLU A 45 19.21 -5.13 -2.46
C GLU A 45 19.65 -3.74 -2.96
N ALA A 46 18.92 -3.16 -3.92
CA ALA A 46 19.19 -1.81 -4.41
C ALA A 46 18.55 -0.72 -3.52
N GLN A 47 17.98 -1.11 -2.37
CA GLN A 47 17.30 -0.22 -1.43
C GLN A 47 16.09 0.47 -2.05
N MET A 48 15.31 -0.29 -2.80
CA MET A 48 14.01 0.15 -3.31
C MET A 48 12.89 -0.62 -2.60
N ALA A 49 11.84 0.08 -2.25
CA ALA A 49 10.58 -0.53 -1.85
C ALA A 49 9.66 -0.65 -3.07
N HIS A 50 9.19 -1.85 -3.33
CA HIS A 50 8.20 -2.17 -4.36
C HIS A 50 6.88 -2.53 -3.69
N GLN A 51 5.84 -1.76 -3.91
CA GLN A 51 4.50 -2.07 -3.43
C GLN A 51 3.74 -2.83 -4.52
N LEU A 52 3.42 -4.08 -4.25
CA LEU A 52 2.71 -4.96 -5.17
C LEU A 52 1.30 -5.20 -4.65
N LEU A 53 0.29 -4.97 -5.49
CA LEU A 53 -1.08 -5.42 -5.28
C LEU A 53 -1.14 -6.92 -5.58
N LEU A 54 -1.73 -7.69 -4.67
CA LEU A 54 -1.84 -9.14 -4.78
C LEU A 54 -3.30 -9.57 -4.95
N ASP A 55 -3.58 -10.42 -5.94
CA ASP A 55 -4.82 -11.17 -6.03
C ASP A 55 -4.53 -12.66 -5.75
N VAL A 56 -4.96 -13.10 -4.58
CA VAL A 56 -4.82 -14.50 -4.11
C VAL A 56 -6.14 -15.28 -4.20
N SER A 57 -7.18 -14.72 -4.80
CA SER A 57 -8.49 -15.34 -4.96
C SER A 57 -8.57 -16.32 -6.13
N ALA A 58 -7.69 -16.14 -7.14
CA ALA A 58 -7.59 -17.00 -8.32
C ALA A 58 -6.81 -18.30 -8.03
N ASP A 59 -6.78 -19.22 -9.01
CA ASP A 59 -6.01 -20.47 -8.91
C ASP A 59 -4.48 -20.22 -8.83
N ALA A 60 -4.01 -19.08 -9.33
CA ALA A 60 -2.63 -18.63 -9.23
C ALA A 60 -2.59 -17.19 -8.73
N MET A 61 -1.63 -16.88 -7.87
CA MET A 61 -1.43 -15.53 -7.36
C MET A 61 -1.05 -14.59 -8.50
N LYS A 62 -1.81 -13.50 -8.67
CA LYS A 62 -1.46 -12.39 -9.55
C LYS A 62 -0.83 -11.28 -8.73
N GLN A 63 0.11 -10.59 -9.32
CA GLN A 63 0.80 -9.47 -8.69
C GLN A 63 0.98 -8.33 -9.68
N GLN A 64 0.78 -7.10 -9.20
CA GLN A 64 0.97 -5.90 -10.00
C GLN A 64 1.72 -4.86 -9.17
N GLU A 65 2.84 -4.35 -9.67
CA GLU A 65 3.52 -3.23 -9.03
C GLU A 65 2.68 -1.96 -9.21
N ILE A 66 2.30 -1.36 -8.08
CA ILE A 66 1.48 -0.14 -8.04
C ILE A 66 2.28 1.08 -7.60
N ARG A 67 3.41 0.89 -6.91
CA ARG A 67 4.29 1.96 -6.45
C ARG A 67 5.69 1.44 -6.23
N GLN A 68 6.70 2.28 -6.48
CA GLN A 68 8.07 2.05 -6.03
C GLN A 68 8.68 3.36 -5.51
N PHE A 69 9.57 3.26 -4.54
CA PHE A 69 10.27 4.40 -3.98
C PHE A 69 11.58 4.01 -3.30
N PRO A 70 12.56 4.91 -3.23
CA PRO A 70 13.83 4.61 -2.59
C PRO A 70 13.70 4.54 -1.07
N LEU A 71 14.41 3.58 -0.49
CA LEU A 71 14.61 3.44 0.95
C LEU A 71 16.00 3.97 1.36
N PRO A 72 16.21 4.24 2.66
CA PRO A 72 17.54 4.48 3.19
C PRO A 72 18.46 3.26 3.00
N PRO A 73 19.77 3.46 3.04
CA PRO A 73 20.71 2.34 3.08
C PRO A 73 20.49 1.40 4.28
N LEU A 74 20.78 0.12 4.14
CA LEU A 74 20.64 -0.90 5.18
C LEU A 74 19.20 -0.97 5.74
N SER A 75 18.21 -0.92 4.86
CA SER A 75 16.80 -1.14 5.18
C SER A 75 16.44 -2.59 4.88
N GLU A 76 16.30 -3.41 5.93
CA GLU A 76 16.05 -4.86 5.81
C GLU A 76 14.73 -5.27 6.47
N TYR A 77 14.27 -4.51 7.47
CA TYR A 77 13.09 -4.86 8.24
C TYR A 77 11.96 -3.88 8.03
N CYS A 78 10.77 -4.40 7.82
CA CYS A 78 9.56 -3.59 7.75
C CYS A 78 8.37 -4.25 8.44
N VAL A 79 7.39 -3.43 8.80
CA VAL A 79 6.06 -3.84 9.24
C VAL A 79 5.05 -2.76 8.89
N VAL A 80 3.81 -3.13 8.62
CA VAL A 80 2.75 -2.16 8.30
C VAL A 80 1.66 -2.19 9.36
N ASP A 81 1.27 -1.03 9.84
CA ASP A 81 0.08 -0.84 10.66
C ASP A 81 -1.12 -0.51 9.76
N ASP A 82 -1.91 -1.53 9.44
CA ASP A 82 -3.10 -1.40 8.59
C ASP A 82 -4.12 -0.41 9.15
N ALA A 83 -4.17 -0.23 10.47
CA ALA A 83 -5.14 0.66 11.10
C ALA A 83 -4.83 2.15 10.93
N THR A 84 -3.56 2.49 10.66
CA THR A 84 -3.10 3.87 10.48
C THR A 84 -2.48 4.12 9.11
N ASP A 85 -2.46 3.11 8.23
CA ASP A 85 -1.81 3.16 6.92
C ASP A 85 -0.32 3.57 7.02
N GLN A 86 0.41 3.03 8.00
CA GLN A 86 1.81 3.37 8.23
C GLN A 86 2.73 2.18 7.98
N LEU A 87 3.68 2.37 7.08
CA LEU A 87 4.80 1.46 6.84
C LEU A 87 5.98 1.91 7.70
N PHE A 88 6.45 1.03 8.58
CA PHE A 88 7.66 1.24 9.37
C PHE A 88 8.82 0.48 8.73
N VAL A 89 9.98 1.13 8.66
CA VAL A 89 11.20 0.57 8.07
C VAL A 89 12.38 0.88 8.98
N SER A 90 13.18 -0.12 9.31
CA SER A 90 14.46 0.05 10.00
C SER A 90 15.55 0.48 9.01
N GLU A 91 16.28 1.55 9.33
CA GLU A 91 17.58 1.90 8.80
C GLU A 91 18.59 1.55 9.87
N GLU A 92 19.30 0.43 9.74
CA GLU A 92 20.04 -0.23 10.82
C GLU A 92 20.85 0.72 11.70
N ASN A 93 21.73 1.53 11.09
CA ASN A 93 22.65 2.40 11.81
C ASN A 93 22.06 3.77 12.18
N VAL A 94 20.80 4.04 11.88
CA VAL A 94 20.19 5.37 12.04
C VAL A 94 18.95 5.36 12.90
N GLY A 95 18.07 4.37 12.71
CA GLY A 95 16.82 4.27 13.46
C GLY A 95 15.65 3.72 12.65
N VAL A 96 14.43 4.04 13.06
CA VAL A 96 13.21 3.57 12.42
C VAL A 96 12.43 4.74 11.83
N TRP A 97 11.98 4.55 10.61
CA TRP A 97 11.22 5.52 9.82
C TRP A 97 9.79 5.06 9.59
N ALA A 98 8.88 6.00 9.59
CA ALA A 98 7.49 5.79 9.19
C ALA A 98 7.22 6.46 7.84
N TYR A 99 6.57 5.73 6.93
CA TYR A 99 6.07 6.19 5.64
C TYR A 99 4.55 6.01 5.60
N ASN A 100 3.87 6.71 4.70
CA ASN A 100 2.49 6.39 4.40
C ASN A 100 2.44 5.17 3.46
N ALA A 101 1.68 4.14 3.84
CA ALA A 101 1.57 2.88 3.11
C ALA A 101 0.63 2.95 1.89
N ARG A 102 -0.23 3.98 1.79
CA ARG A 102 -1.15 4.12 0.66
C ARG A 102 -0.39 4.42 -0.63
N ALA A 103 -0.73 3.72 -1.70
CA ALA A 103 -0.01 3.79 -2.97
C ALA A 103 0.02 5.20 -3.60
N GLU A 104 -1.03 6.00 -3.39
CA GLU A 104 -1.15 7.35 -3.94
C GLU A 104 -0.54 8.45 -3.07
N SER A 105 0.02 8.09 -1.92
CA SER A 105 0.61 9.06 -1.01
C SER A 105 1.99 9.51 -1.50
N GLU A 106 2.33 10.76 -1.17
CA GLU A 106 3.69 11.27 -1.37
C GLU A 106 4.71 10.42 -0.59
N VAL A 107 5.89 10.26 -1.19
CA VAL A 107 7.01 9.60 -0.52
C VAL A 107 7.66 10.59 0.44
N ALA A 108 7.20 10.57 1.69
CA ALA A 108 7.77 11.33 2.78
C ALA A 108 7.98 10.40 3.97
N ARG A 109 9.09 10.56 4.69
CA ARG A 109 9.37 9.77 5.89
C ARG A 109 9.45 10.65 7.13
N LYS A 110 9.06 10.07 8.25
CA LYS A 110 9.17 10.68 9.58
C LYS A 110 9.97 9.75 10.50
N PRO A 111 10.82 10.26 11.38
CA PRO A 111 11.48 9.41 12.34
C PRO A 111 10.48 8.91 13.39
N VAL A 112 10.55 7.61 13.68
CA VAL A 112 9.88 7.00 14.83
C VAL A 112 10.78 7.17 16.05
N ASP A 113 11.98 6.63 15.96
CA ASP A 113 13.08 6.86 16.88
C ASP A 113 14.42 6.70 16.13
N LEU A 114 15.44 7.33 16.67
CA LEU A 114 16.77 7.36 16.08
C LEU A 114 17.80 6.85 17.08
N VAL A 115 18.95 6.45 16.56
CA VAL A 115 20.12 6.12 17.36
C VAL A 115 20.69 7.40 18.00
N GLN A 116 21.21 7.26 19.22
CA GLN A 116 21.85 8.37 19.94
C GLN A 116 22.97 9.04 19.09
N PRO A 117 23.13 10.36 19.21
CA PRO A 117 22.48 11.28 20.16
C PRO A 117 21.16 11.88 19.65
N TRP A 118 20.59 11.40 18.55
CA TRP A 118 19.42 11.99 17.88
C TRP A 118 18.08 11.43 18.37
N GLY A 119 18.10 10.29 19.03
CA GLY A 119 16.96 9.59 19.59
C GLY A 119 17.31 8.80 20.85
N SER A 120 16.52 7.79 21.17
CA SER A 120 16.66 6.98 22.39
C SER A 120 17.26 5.58 22.18
N LEU A 121 17.41 5.13 20.93
CA LEU A 121 18.10 3.87 20.65
C LEU A 121 19.61 4.04 20.94
N ASN A 122 20.22 3.04 21.60
CA ASN A 122 21.64 3.10 21.96
C ASN A 122 22.55 2.64 20.81
N GLU A 123 22.05 1.63 20.07
CA GLU A 123 22.75 1.05 18.92
C GLU A 123 21.79 0.86 17.75
N ASN A 124 21.99 -0.18 16.92
CA ASN A 124 21.32 -0.36 15.67
C ASN A 124 19.85 -0.74 15.80
N ALA A 125 19.00 -0.19 14.95
CA ALA A 125 17.60 -0.58 14.82
C ALA A 125 17.53 -1.90 14.02
N GLY A 126 16.90 -2.92 14.60
CA GLY A 126 16.75 -4.25 14.00
C GLY A 126 15.31 -4.58 13.60
N PRO A 127 14.91 -5.85 13.78
CA PRO A 127 13.59 -6.34 13.39
C PRO A 127 12.43 -5.61 14.05
N LEU A 128 11.34 -5.52 13.29
CA LEU A 128 10.11 -4.83 13.68
C LEU A 128 8.93 -5.78 13.77
N ALA A 129 8.02 -5.53 14.71
CA ALA A 129 6.72 -6.18 14.75
C ALA A 129 5.64 -5.23 15.26
N LEU A 130 4.38 -5.60 15.08
CA LEU A 130 3.24 -4.91 15.68
C LEU A 130 2.55 -5.84 16.69
N ALA A 131 2.29 -5.30 17.87
CA ALA A 131 1.61 -6.01 18.94
C ALA A 131 0.60 -5.06 19.59
N ASN A 132 -0.67 -5.46 19.61
CA ASN A 132 -1.75 -4.67 20.21
C ASN A 132 -1.79 -3.19 19.77
N GLY A 133 -1.43 -2.93 18.49
CA GLY A 133 -1.36 -1.59 17.90
C GLY A 133 -0.18 -0.74 18.38
N GLN A 134 0.84 -1.35 18.97
CA GLN A 134 2.11 -0.72 19.28
C GLN A 134 3.22 -1.30 18.40
N LEU A 135 4.17 -0.47 18.02
CA LEU A 135 5.35 -0.90 17.28
C LEU A 135 6.38 -1.47 18.24
N LEU A 136 6.87 -2.66 17.95
CA LEU A 136 8.01 -3.28 18.63
C LEU A 136 9.25 -3.09 17.76
N ILE A 137 10.35 -2.70 18.40
CA ILE A 137 11.67 -2.53 17.78
C ILE A 137 12.66 -3.36 18.60
N ALA A 138 13.29 -4.36 17.98
CA ALA A 138 14.44 -5.02 18.57
C ALA A 138 15.68 -4.18 18.28
N GLU A 139 16.42 -3.80 19.31
CA GLU A 139 17.66 -3.07 19.19
C GLU A 139 18.84 -4.05 19.12
N LEU A 140 19.58 -4.04 18.01
CA LEU A 140 20.73 -4.91 17.81
C LEU A 140 21.92 -4.42 18.66
N GLY A 141 22.66 -5.37 19.24
CA GLY A 141 23.86 -5.07 20.04
C GLY A 141 23.61 -4.78 21.52
N THR A 142 22.43 -4.34 21.92
CA THR A 142 22.10 -4.05 23.33
C THR A 142 21.15 -5.04 23.97
N ASN A 143 20.63 -5.98 23.19
CA ASN A 143 19.63 -6.96 23.64
C ASN A 143 18.36 -6.31 24.23
N GLN A 144 17.94 -5.17 23.71
CA GLN A 144 16.74 -4.49 24.13
C GLN A 144 15.60 -4.67 23.12
N LEU A 145 14.41 -4.86 23.65
CA LEU A 145 13.16 -4.81 22.89
C LEU A 145 12.37 -3.60 23.39
N HIS A 146 11.99 -2.71 22.49
CA HIS A 146 11.25 -1.50 22.81
C HIS A 146 9.86 -1.53 22.21
N SER A 147 8.85 -1.02 22.94
CA SER A 147 7.52 -0.78 22.40
C SER A 147 7.23 0.71 22.29
N TYR A 148 6.66 1.11 21.16
CA TYR A 148 6.26 2.48 20.88
C TYR A 148 4.76 2.57 20.65
N ARG A 149 4.12 3.49 21.38
CA ARG A 149 2.74 3.84 21.15
C ARG A 149 2.65 4.69 19.89
N ILE A 150 1.72 4.31 19.00
CA ILE A 150 1.48 5.01 17.74
C ILE A 150 0.25 5.91 17.94
N GLU A 151 0.45 7.22 17.91
CA GLU A 151 -0.61 8.23 18.01
C GLU A 151 -0.54 9.16 16.80
N LYS A 152 -1.20 8.78 15.70
CA LYS A 152 -1.12 9.49 14.42
C LYS A 152 0.33 9.53 13.89
N ASP A 153 0.94 10.71 13.90
CA ASP A 153 2.32 10.96 13.47
C ASP A 153 3.29 11.10 14.67
N ASN A 154 2.87 10.67 15.83
CA ASN A 154 3.63 10.79 17.05
C ASN A 154 3.93 9.41 17.63
N TYR A 155 5.16 9.15 17.96
CA TYR A 155 5.64 7.87 18.45
C TYR A 155 6.28 8.06 19.82
N THR A 156 5.79 7.33 20.81
CA THR A 156 6.25 7.50 22.19
C THR A 156 6.71 6.16 22.73
N LEU A 157 7.97 6.08 23.16
CA LEU A 157 8.50 4.92 23.87
C LEU A 157 7.60 4.62 25.08
N SER A 158 7.04 3.43 25.11
CA SER A 158 6.06 3.00 26.09
C SER A 158 6.69 2.08 27.14
N GLN A 159 7.49 1.12 26.68
CA GLN A 159 8.08 0.10 27.55
C GLN A 159 9.32 -0.49 26.89
N SER A 160 10.23 -1.03 27.69
CA SER A 160 11.41 -1.75 27.23
C SER A 160 11.61 -3.03 28.03
N TRP A 161 12.13 -4.05 27.35
CA TRP A 161 12.50 -5.33 27.95
C TRP A 161 13.92 -5.69 27.57
N THR A 162 14.61 -6.40 28.42
CA THR A 162 15.91 -6.98 28.11
C THR A 162 15.69 -8.41 27.59
N MET A 163 16.16 -8.67 26.39
CA MET A 163 16.19 -9.99 25.78
C MET A 163 17.34 -10.83 26.37
N PRO A 164 17.39 -12.16 26.13
CA PRO A 164 18.51 -12.99 26.53
C PRO A 164 19.87 -12.40 26.11
N ALA A 165 20.88 -12.57 26.93
CA ALA A 165 22.23 -12.09 26.61
C ALA A 165 22.75 -12.79 25.34
N ASP A 166 23.56 -12.05 24.57
CA ASP A 166 24.19 -12.50 23.33
C ASP A 166 23.19 -12.89 22.20
N MET A 167 21.93 -12.46 22.27
CA MET A 167 20.96 -12.67 21.21
C MET A 167 21.18 -11.64 20.09
N LEU A 168 21.37 -12.15 18.86
CA LEU A 168 21.35 -11.33 17.63
C LEU A 168 20.00 -11.54 16.93
N ALA A 169 19.07 -10.64 17.19
CA ALA A 169 17.72 -10.74 16.62
C ALA A 169 17.74 -10.57 15.11
N ASP A 170 17.44 -11.62 14.35
CA ASP A 170 17.33 -11.62 12.88
C ASP A 170 15.89 -11.34 12.43
N SER A 171 14.91 -11.88 13.15
CA SER A 171 13.52 -11.59 12.88
C SER A 171 12.69 -11.52 14.16
N LEU A 172 11.61 -10.75 14.11
CA LEU A 172 10.68 -10.54 15.22
C LEU A 172 9.25 -10.65 14.69
N THR A 173 8.42 -11.38 15.42
CA THR A 173 6.97 -11.37 15.19
C THR A 173 6.23 -11.33 16.53
N ALA A 174 4.99 -10.88 16.48
CA ALA A 174 4.12 -10.80 17.65
C ALA A 174 2.69 -11.24 17.30
N SER A 175 1.98 -11.79 18.28
CA SER A 175 0.55 -12.01 18.16
C SER A 175 -0.20 -10.68 18.15
N SER A 176 -1.29 -10.61 17.39
CA SER A 176 -2.07 -9.36 17.22
C SER A 176 -2.66 -8.83 18.53
N ASP A 177 -2.95 -9.72 19.50
CA ASP A 177 -3.43 -9.37 20.85
C ASP A 177 -2.32 -8.85 21.77
N GLY A 178 -1.06 -8.90 21.32
CA GLY A 178 0.10 -8.44 22.08
C GLY A 178 0.46 -9.31 23.27
N GLY A 179 0.02 -10.59 23.29
CA GLY A 179 0.31 -11.53 24.36
C GLY A 179 1.61 -12.31 24.16
N HIS A 180 1.99 -12.57 22.92
CA HIS A 180 3.13 -13.42 22.59
C HIS A 180 4.03 -12.78 21.56
N ILE A 181 5.35 -13.05 21.69
CA ILE A 181 6.38 -12.71 20.71
C ILE A 181 7.19 -13.95 20.36
N ALA A 182 7.76 -13.94 19.16
CA ALA A 182 8.80 -14.88 18.76
C ALA A 182 9.93 -14.10 18.05
N ILE A 183 11.17 -14.47 18.40
CA ILE A 183 12.39 -13.84 17.90
C ILE A 183 13.30 -14.97 17.41
N LEU A 184 13.76 -14.86 16.17
CA LEU A 184 14.81 -15.73 15.63
C LEU A 184 16.17 -15.11 15.95
N ASP A 185 17.04 -15.91 16.53
CA ASP A 185 18.44 -15.54 16.76
C ASP A 185 19.30 -15.97 15.56
N ASP A 186 20.01 -15.04 14.97
CA ASP A 186 20.82 -15.26 13.76
C ASP A 186 21.97 -16.24 14.02
N GLU A 187 22.69 -16.10 15.12
CA GLU A 187 23.89 -16.88 15.39
C GLU A 187 23.57 -18.35 15.66
N SER A 188 22.57 -18.63 16.48
CA SER A 188 22.22 -20.01 16.86
C SER A 188 21.14 -20.63 15.98
N GLY A 189 20.42 -19.83 15.18
CA GLY A 189 19.22 -20.24 14.45
C GLY A 189 18.08 -20.70 15.37
N THR A 190 18.10 -20.28 16.65
CA THR A 190 17.11 -20.67 17.66
C THR A 190 15.94 -19.71 17.64
N LEU A 191 14.71 -20.26 17.62
CA LEU A 191 13.49 -19.47 17.78
C LEU A 191 13.16 -19.35 19.29
N PHE A 192 13.28 -18.16 19.81
CA PHE A 192 12.85 -17.83 21.18
C PHE A 192 11.40 -17.35 21.17
N THR A 193 10.62 -17.78 22.16
CA THR A 193 9.25 -17.31 22.37
C THR A 193 9.11 -16.72 23.76
N GLY A 194 8.29 -15.68 23.88
CA GLY A 194 8.06 -14.99 25.13
C GLY A 194 6.64 -14.45 25.24
N GLU A 195 6.24 -14.14 26.45
CA GLU A 195 5.00 -13.43 26.74
C GLU A 195 5.32 -11.96 27.05
N ILE A 196 4.54 -11.06 26.48
CA ILE A 196 4.58 -9.63 26.77
C ILE A 196 3.18 -9.14 27.12
N SER A 197 3.11 -8.06 27.84
CA SER A 197 1.84 -7.41 28.15
C SER A 197 1.90 -5.96 27.73
N LEU A 198 1.08 -5.62 26.76
CA LEU A 198 0.96 -4.27 26.23
C LEU A 198 -0.47 -3.74 26.45
N PRO A 199 -0.63 -2.48 26.89
CA PRO A 199 -1.95 -1.89 26.92
C PRO A 199 -2.49 -1.77 25.48
N PRO A 200 -3.80 -2.04 25.28
CA PRO A 200 -4.40 -1.91 23.96
C PRO A 200 -4.30 -0.47 23.45
N ARG A 201 -4.21 -0.32 22.13
CA ARG A 201 -4.35 0.98 21.48
C ARG A 201 -5.67 1.62 21.95
N ALA A 202 -5.65 2.90 22.31
CA ALA A 202 -6.87 3.64 22.53
C ALA A 202 -7.73 3.57 21.24
N ALA A 203 -9.03 3.27 21.40
CA ALA A 203 -9.93 3.18 20.26
C ALA A 203 -9.79 4.44 19.40
N THR A 204 -9.40 4.28 18.15
CA THR A 204 -9.44 5.38 17.18
C THR A 204 -10.88 5.84 17.01
N ALA A 205 -11.06 7.15 16.88
CA ALA A 205 -12.37 7.78 16.67
C ALA A 205 -13.20 7.06 15.58
N GLU A 206 -14.53 7.12 15.71
CA GLU A 206 -15.50 6.47 14.84
C GLU A 206 -15.05 6.38 13.38
N ARG A 207 -15.00 5.16 12.85
CA ARG A 207 -14.78 4.93 11.43
C ARG A 207 -15.90 5.62 10.65
N ILE A 208 -15.53 6.47 9.71
CA ILE A 208 -16.47 6.98 8.71
C ILE A 208 -17.14 5.76 8.06
N ALA A 209 -18.47 5.80 7.95
CA ALA A 209 -19.23 4.71 7.34
C ALA A 209 -18.66 4.42 5.94
N GLN A 210 -18.23 3.19 5.73
CA GLN A 210 -17.68 2.76 4.45
C GLN A 210 -18.80 2.14 3.61
N LEU A 211 -18.86 2.53 2.33
CA LEU A 211 -19.66 1.84 1.33
C LEU A 211 -18.78 0.77 0.69
N ALA A 212 -19.23 -0.47 0.72
CA ALA A 212 -18.55 -1.52 -0.03
C ALA A 212 -18.68 -1.24 -1.53
N PRO A 213 -17.59 -1.23 -2.31
CA PRO A 213 -17.67 -1.06 -3.75
C PRO A 213 -18.38 -2.26 -4.38
N SER A 214 -19.20 -2.03 -5.39
CA SER A 214 -19.84 -3.10 -6.18
C SER A 214 -18.96 -3.60 -7.32
N ALA A 215 -17.99 -2.82 -7.75
CA ALA A 215 -16.99 -3.14 -8.76
C ALA A 215 -15.76 -2.23 -8.58
N GLU A 216 -14.62 -2.71 -9.03
CA GLU A 216 -13.37 -1.96 -9.11
C GLU A 216 -12.92 -1.88 -10.57
N THR A 217 -12.29 -0.77 -10.95
CA THR A 217 -11.75 -0.64 -12.30
C THR A 217 -10.43 -1.39 -12.43
N THR A 218 -10.13 -1.84 -13.65
CA THR A 218 -8.77 -2.25 -13.99
C THR A 218 -7.79 -1.14 -13.57
N PRO A 219 -6.75 -1.45 -12.80
CA PRO A 219 -5.79 -0.44 -12.35
C PRO A 219 -5.13 0.30 -13.50
N VAL A 220 -4.81 1.58 -13.27
CA VAL A 220 -4.02 2.35 -14.24
C VAL A 220 -2.60 1.79 -14.36
N THR A 221 -2.00 1.91 -15.54
CA THR A 221 -0.67 1.33 -15.83
C THR A 221 0.51 2.15 -15.30
N THR A 222 0.25 3.35 -14.80
CA THR A 222 1.30 4.24 -14.23
C THR A 222 1.29 4.16 -12.71
N ASN A 223 2.47 4.03 -12.13
CA ASN A 223 2.65 3.86 -10.69
C ASN A 223 2.47 5.15 -9.89
N GLY A 224 2.16 4.99 -8.59
CA GLY A 224 1.99 6.07 -7.62
C GLY A 224 0.69 6.84 -7.84
N ASP A 225 0.63 8.07 -7.39
CA ASP A 225 -0.51 8.98 -7.50
C ASP A 225 -0.82 9.30 -8.98
N ALA A 226 -1.62 8.46 -9.63
CA ALA A 226 -1.89 8.48 -11.07
C ALA A 226 -3.38 8.48 -11.40
N ALA A 227 -4.17 7.56 -10.84
CA ALA A 227 -5.63 7.62 -10.94
C ALA A 227 -6.15 8.87 -10.22
N ASP A 228 -7.13 9.56 -10.81
CA ASP A 228 -7.58 10.83 -10.25
C ASP A 228 -9.11 10.93 -10.30
N ASP A 229 -9.68 11.58 -11.28
CA ASP A 229 -11.06 12.00 -11.28
C ASP A 229 -11.95 11.11 -12.17
N PRO A 230 -13.11 10.65 -11.69
CA PRO A 230 -14.05 9.86 -12.49
C PRO A 230 -15.23 10.70 -12.99
N ALA A 231 -15.77 10.33 -14.13
CA ALA A 231 -17.06 10.78 -14.61
C ALA A 231 -17.87 9.63 -15.20
N ILE A 232 -19.19 9.76 -15.20
CA ILE A 232 -20.09 8.72 -15.73
C ILE A 232 -20.87 9.26 -16.90
N TRP A 233 -20.76 8.57 -18.05
CA TRP A 233 -21.65 8.73 -19.18
C TRP A 233 -22.75 7.68 -19.09
N VAL A 234 -24.02 8.11 -19.12
CA VAL A 234 -25.19 7.24 -19.01
C VAL A 234 -25.75 6.94 -20.38
N ASN A 235 -25.77 5.66 -20.79
CA ASN A 235 -26.51 5.26 -21.97
C ASN A 235 -28.00 5.15 -21.66
N LEU A 236 -28.78 6.16 -22.08
CA LEU A 236 -30.21 6.23 -21.79
C LEU A 236 -31.03 5.13 -22.46
N SER A 237 -30.53 4.57 -23.57
CA SER A 237 -31.21 3.49 -24.31
C SER A 237 -30.87 2.10 -23.75
N ASN A 238 -29.70 1.93 -23.21
CA ASN A 238 -29.23 0.69 -22.60
C ASN A 238 -28.32 1.03 -21.39
N PRO A 239 -28.86 1.19 -20.19
CA PRO A 239 -28.09 1.58 -19.00
C PRO A 239 -26.88 0.70 -18.71
N GLU A 240 -26.93 -0.59 -19.03
CA GLU A 240 -25.81 -1.53 -18.86
C GLU A 240 -24.63 -1.22 -19.80
N ALA A 241 -24.87 -0.46 -20.85
CA ALA A 241 -23.83 0.02 -21.77
C ALA A 241 -23.25 1.41 -21.39
N SER A 242 -23.57 1.91 -20.20
CA SER A 242 -22.96 3.13 -19.67
C SER A 242 -21.46 2.99 -19.51
N ARG A 243 -20.75 4.12 -19.42
CA ARG A 243 -19.28 4.16 -19.32
C ARG A 243 -18.84 4.93 -18.09
N ILE A 244 -17.77 4.47 -17.50
CA ILE A 244 -17.02 5.20 -16.49
C ILE A 244 -15.78 5.74 -17.19
N LEU A 245 -15.56 7.04 -17.14
CA LEU A 245 -14.35 7.70 -17.61
C LEU A 245 -13.49 7.98 -16.38
N GLY A 246 -12.21 7.64 -16.45
CA GLY A 246 -11.28 7.87 -15.34
C GLY A 246 -10.00 8.52 -15.86
N THR A 247 -9.56 9.59 -15.23
CA THR A 247 -8.30 10.22 -15.62
C THR A 247 -7.12 9.48 -14.99
N ASN A 248 -6.11 9.24 -15.83
CA ASN A 248 -4.76 8.96 -15.39
C ASN A 248 -3.96 10.25 -15.57
N LYS A 249 -3.76 10.99 -14.48
CA LYS A 249 -3.16 12.33 -14.51
C LYS A 249 -1.69 12.36 -14.95
N LYS A 250 -1.13 11.20 -15.28
CA LYS A 250 0.22 11.06 -15.82
C LYS A 250 0.25 10.80 -17.33
N SER A 251 -0.86 10.27 -17.92
CA SER A 251 -0.79 9.78 -19.30
C SER A 251 -2.07 9.89 -20.12
N GLY A 252 -3.28 10.00 -19.55
CA GLY A 252 -4.46 10.09 -20.39
C GLY A 252 -5.79 9.78 -19.74
N LEU A 253 -6.77 9.39 -20.57
CA LEU A 253 -8.13 9.10 -20.16
C LEU A 253 -8.46 7.63 -20.45
N ALA A 254 -8.85 6.88 -19.42
CA ALA A 254 -9.34 5.52 -19.51
C ALA A 254 -10.88 5.51 -19.57
N VAL A 255 -11.43 4.54 -20.29
CA VAL A 255 -12.88 4.30 -20.40
C VAL A 255 -13.16 2.87 -19.99
N TYR A 256 -14.07 2.70 -19.04
CA TYR A 256 -14.42 1.40 -18.45
C TYR A 256 -15.90 1.10 -18.66
N ASN A 257 -16.25 -0.19 -18.62
CA ASN A 257 -17.65 -0.61 -18.45
C ASN A 257 -18.05 -0.57 -16.96
N LEU A 258 -19.30 -0.85 -16.66
CA LEU A 258 -19.82 -0.87 -15.27
C LEU A 258 -19.27 -2.01 -14.41
N LYS A 259 -18.54 -2.96 -14.99
CA LYS A 259 -17.81 -4.02 -14.26
C LYS A 259 -16.38 -3.64 -13.94
N GLY A 260 -15.94 -2.44 -14.34
CA GLY A 260 -14.58 -1.97 -14.15
C GLY A 260 -13.58 -2.44 -15.21
N GLU A 261 -14.00 -3.18 -16.24
CA GLU A 261 -13.11 -3.61 -17.33
C GLU A 261 -12.77 -2.43 -18.24
N GLN A 262 -11.48 -2.20 -18.49
CA GLN A 262 -11.02 -1.13 -19.38
C GLN A 262 -11.36 -1.48 -20.84
N LEU A 263 -12.11 -0.60 -21.49
CA LEU A 263 -12.52 -0.75 -22.88
C LEU A 263 -11.62 0.08 -23.82
N GLN A 264 -11.21 1.28 -23.39
CA GLN A 264 -10.40 2.19 -24.17
C GLN A 264 -9.38 2.89 -23.26
N PHE A 265 -8.26 3.30 -23.86
CA PHE A 265 -7.35 4.26 -23.27
C PHE A 265 -6.97 5.29 -24.35
N LEU A 266 -7.16 6.57 -24.03
CA LEU A 266 -6.80 7.67 -24.90
C LEU A 266 -5.55 8.35 -24.34
N ASP A 267 -4.45 8.28 -25.07
CA ASP A 267 -3.22 9.01 -24.76
C ASP A 267 -3.48 10.51 -24.99
N ALA A 268 -3.87 11.19 -23.94
CA ALA A 268 -4.22 12.60 -23.94
C ALA A 268 -3.21 13.47 -23.16
N GLY A 269 -2.07 12.90 -22.77
CA GLY A 269 -1.10 13.56 -21.90
C GLY A 269 -1.63 13.73 -20.46
N ARG A 270 -1.11 14.71 -19.74
CA ARG A 270 -1.43 14.92 -18.32
C ARG A 270 -2.78 15.59 -18.13
N VAL A 271 -3.86 14.81 -18.31
CA VAL A 271 -5.22 15.24 -17.96
C VAL A 271 -5.50 15.02 -16.47
N ASN A 272 -6.33 15.87 -15.87
CA ASN A 272 -6.66 15.79 -14.45
C ASN A 272 -8.16 15.58 -14.26
N ASN A 273 -8.91 16.60 -13.86
CA ASN A 273 -10.35 16.47 -13.69
C ASN A 273 -11.07 16.18 -15.00
N VAL A 274 -12.09 15.34 -14.97
CA VAL A 274 -12.96 15.05 -16.11
C VAL A 274 -14.42 15.24 -15.72
N ASP A 275 -15.22 15.78 -16.62
CA ASP A 275 -16.68 15.87 -16.47
C ASP A 275 -17.36 15.52 -17.80
N VAL A 276 -18.60 15.00 -17.71
CA VAL A 276 -19.40 14.59 -18.86
C VAL A 276 -20.63 15.46 -19.00
N ARG A 277 -20.85 15.95 -20.23
CA ARG A 277 -22.09 16.67 -20.58
C ARG A 277 -22.79 15.98 -21.71
N GLN A 278 -23.94 15.40 -21.43
CA GLN A 278 -24.82 14.81 -22.44
C GLN A 278 -25.74 15.86 -23.07
N ASN A 279 -26.13 15.63 -24.32
CA ASN A 279 -26.96 16.55 -25.13
C ASN A 279 -26.39 17.97 -25.21
N PHE A 280 -25.07 18.10 -25.23
CA PHE A 280 -24.44 19.41 -25.44
C PHE A 280 -24.69 19.89 -26.86
N SER A 281 -25.21 21.12 -27.03
CA SER A 281 -25.47 21.68 -28.35
C SER A 281 -24.26 22.39 -28.88
N LEU A 282 -23.50 21.74 -29.77
CA LEU A 282 -22.41 22.36 -30.51
C LEU A 282 -22.89 22.66 -31.93
N ASN A 283 -22.88 23.93 -32.34
CA ASN A 283 -23.35 24.38 -33.66
C ASN A 283 -24.76 23.86 -34.00
N ARG A 284 -25.66 23.82 -33.02
CA ARG A 284 -27.05 23.28 -33.11
C ARG A 284 -27.14 21.78 -33.33
N THR A 285 -26.05 21.04 -33.20
CA THR A 285 -26.05 19.57 -33.24
C THR A 285 -25.86 19.10 -31.80
N PRO A 286 -26.81 18.28 -31.25
CA PRO A 286 -26.64 17.67 -29.96
C PRO A 286 -25.55 16.60 -30.03
N MET A 287 -24.66 16.59 -29.05
CA MET A 287 -23.62 15.57 -28.87
C MET A 287 -23.31 15.36 -27.40
N ASP A 288 -22.80 14.20 -27.08
CA ASP A 288 -22.28 13.93 -25.75
C ASP A 288 -20.78 14.21 -25.76
N ILE A 289 -20.32 14.91 -24.74
CA ILE A 289 -18.90 15.28 -24.62
C ILE A 289 -18.38 14.97 -23.22
N ALA A 290 -17.11 14.65 -23.15
CA ALA A 290 -16.32 14.77 -21.93
C ALA A 290 -15.31 15.91 -22.07
N ALA A 291 -15.05 16.61 -20.99
CA ALA A 291 -14.06 17.67 -20.90
C ALA A 291 -13.09 17.37 -19.77
N ALA A 292 -11.79 17.46 -20.03
CA ALA A 292 -10.77 17.27 -19.00
C ALA A 292 -9.76 18.41 -18.98
N SER A 293 -9.31 18.79 -17.81
CA SER A 293 -8.23 19.76 -17.64
C SER A 293 -6.91 19.16 -18.15
N GLN A 294 -6.20 19.90 -19.00
CA GLN A 294 -4.96 19.43 -19.66
C GLN A 294 -3.76 20.24 -19.13
N ARG A 295 -2.94 19.60 -18.30
CA ARG A 295 -1.83 20.26 -17.58
C ARG A 295 -0.65 20.61 -18.48
N ASP A 296 -0.36 19.80 -19.51
CA ASP A 296 0.81 20.02 -20.38
C ASP A 296 0.67 21.24 -21.28
N ARG A 297 -0.58 21.56 -21.61
CA ARG A 297 -0.90 22.65 -22.57
C ARG A 297 -1.63 23.82 -21.93
N GLN A 298 -1.92 23.74 -20.60
CA GLN A 298 -2.76 24.72 -19.90
C GLN A 298 -4.09 24.96 -20.63
N ALA A 299 -4.75 23.87 -21.00
CA ALA A 299 -5.93 23.86 -21.87
C ALA A 299 -7.03 22.95 -21.30
N ILE A 300 -8.12 22.84 -22.03
CA ILE A 300 -9.17 21.84 -21.82
C ILE A 300 -9.13 20.89 -23.00
N SER A 301 -8.99 19.59 -22.73
CA SER A 301 -9.19 18.54 -23.74
C SER A 301 -10.67 18.21 -23.83
N LEU A 302 -11.20 18.16 -25.03
CA LEU A 302 -12.58 17.75 -25.30
C LEU A 302 -12.57 16.40 -25.99
N PHE A 303 -13.51 15.57 -25.61
CA PHE A 303 -13.72 14.23 -26.17
C PHE A 303 -15.18 14.10 -26.57
N ALA A 304 -15.44 13.63 -27.78
CA ALA A 304 -16.77 13.27 -28.22
C ALA A 304 -17.11 11.85 -27.72
N ILE A 305 -18.34 11.64 -27.30
CA ILE A 305 -18.85 10.33 -26.89
C ILE A 305 -19.96 9.94 -27.87
N ASP A 306 -19.80 8.81 -28.54
CA ASP A 306 -20.83 8.26 -29.42
C ASP A 306 -22.04 7.84 -28.60
N PRO A 307 -23.24 8.39 -28.85
CA PRO A 307 -24.42 8.16 -28.01
C PRO A 307 -25.01 6.74 -28.13
N GLN A 308 -24.55 5.93 -29.08
CA GLN A 308 -25.01 4.56 -29.27
C GLN A 308 -24.03 3.55 -28.65
N SER A 309 -22.76 3.68 -28.97
CA SER A 309 -21.72 2.74 -28.54
C SER A 309 -21.05 3.13 -27.22
N GLY A 310 -21.05 4.42 -26.85
CA GLY A 310 -20.25 4.95 -25.76
C GLY A 310 -18.75 5.00 -26.10
N GLU A 311 -18.37 4.91 -27.37
CA GLU A 311 -17.00 5.08 -27.81
C GLU A 311 -16.58 6.54 -27.63
N VAL A 312 -15.38 6.74 -27.05
CA VAL A 312 -14.82 8.07 -26.76
C VAL A 312 -13.72 8.39 -27.77
N SER A 313 -13.76 9.58 -28.35
CA SER A 313 -12.77 10.05 -29.32
C SER A 313 -12.35 11.50 -29.03
N PRO A 314 -11.08 11.89 -29.33
CA PRO A 314 -10.60 13.26 -29.18
C PRO A 314 -11.36 14.27 -30.00
#